data_e6031d1502eb3603b28a226b7df35c47
#
_entry.id   e6031d1502eb3603b28a226b7df35c47
#
_cell.length_a   1.000
_cell.length_b   1.000
_cell.length_c   1.000
_cell.angle_alpha   90.00
_cell.angle_beta   90.00
_cell.angle_gamma   90.00
#
_symmetry.space_group_name_H-M   'P 1'
#
loop_
_entity.id
_entity.type
_entity.pdbx_description
1 polymer ?
#
loop_
_entity_poly.entity_id
_entity_poly.type
_entity_poly.pdbx_seq_one_letter_code
_entity_poly.pdbx_strand_id
1 'polypeptide(L)'
;MKRLTAREEEIMGYFWTKGPLFVKQLLEFYDEPRPHFNTLSTIVRGLEEKGFLAHHTFGNTYQYYAAVTEADYSRSTLKNVIAKYFNNSYLGVISSLVKEEEISVEELKLSLIHI
;
A
#
# COMPACT_ATOMS: atom_id res chain seq x y z
N MET A 1 -2.21 -11.99 0.03
CA MET A 1 -1.33 -10.83 0.31
C MET A 1 -1.57 -10.35 1.74
N LYS A 2 -0.51 -10.20 2.50
CA LYS A 2 -0.61 -9.78 3.91
C LYS A 2 -1.03 -8.32 4.01
N ARG A 3 -1.80 -8.01 5.05
CA ARG A 3 -2.19 -6.63 5.33
C ARG A 3 -1.03 -5.89 5.99
N LEU A 4 -0.81 -4.66 5.57
CA LEU A 4 0.25 -3.82 6.12
C LEU A 4 -0.25 -3.01 7.33
N THR A 5 0.67 -2.70 8.25
CA THR A 5 0.40 -1.75 9.32
C THR A 5 0.36 -0.33 8.74
N ALA A 6 -0.13 0.64 9.51
CA ALA A 6 -0.18 2.04 9.07
C ALA A 6 1.21 2.57 8.70
N ARG A 7 2.23 2.25 9.50
CA ARG A 7 3.61 2.66 9.22
C ARG A 7 4.15 2.01 7.94
N GLU A 8 3.85 0.73 7.75
CA GLU A 8 4.26 0.01 6.55
C GLU A 8 3.60 0.57 5.29
N GLU A 9 2.31 0.93 5.37
CA GLU A 9 1.61 1.56 4.25
C GLU A 9 2.20 2.92 3.90
N GLU A 10 2.55 3.71 4.91
CA GLU A 10 3.19 5.00 4.72
C GLU A 10 4.51 4.84 3.97
N ILE A 11 5.33 3.90 4.39
CA ILE A 11 6.61 3.61 3.75
C ILE A 11 6.42 3.12 2.31
N MET A 12 5.49 2.18 2.10
CA MET A 12 5.18 1.71 0.75
C MET A 12 4.68 2.85 -0.14
N GLY A 13 3.94 3.80 0.43
CA GLY A 13 3.49 4.98 -0.30
C GLY A 13 4.65 5.77 -0.91
N TYR A 14 5.75 5.92 -0.19
CA TYR A 14 6.93 6.57 -0.73
C TYR A 14 7.55 5.79 -1.89
N PHE A 15 7.63 4.47 -1.77
CA PHE A 15 8.15 3.64 -2.87
C PHE A 15 7.24 3.67 -4.08
N TRP A 16 5.93 3.71 -3.89
CA TRP A 16 4.98 3.78 -5.01
C TRP A 16 4.99 5.13 -5.71
N THR A 17 5.23 6.22 -4.99
CA THR A 17 5.21 7.58 -5.56
C THR A 17 6.57 8.07 -6.03
N LYS A 18 7.64 7.69 -5.33
CA LYS A 18 9.00 8.18 -5.62
C LYS A 18 9.85 7.20 -6.42
N GLY A 19 9.43 5.93 -6.49
CA GLY A 19 10.17 4.89 -7.17
C GLY A 19 11.23 4.26 -6.26
N PRO A 20 12.27 3.61 -6.85
CA PRO A 20 13.30 2.95 -6.05
C PRO A 20 14.04 3.93 -5.14
N LEU A 21 14.29 3.51 -3.89
CA LEU A 21 14.90 4.36 -2.88
C LEU A 21 15.90 3.56 -2.03
N PHE A 22 16.97 4.24 -1.63
CA PHE A 22 17.81 3.79 -0.52
C PHE A 22 17.14 4.21 0.79
N VAL A 23 17.38 3.47 1.88
CA VAL A 23 16.79 3.80 3.19
C VAL A 23 17.18 5.22 3.63
N LYS A 24 18.40 5.64 3.31
CA LYS A 24 18.87 6.99 3.62
C LYS A 24 18.01 8.06 2.94
N GLN A 25 17.60 7.82 1.69
CA GLN A 25 16.72 8.73 0.96
C GLN A 25 15.31 8.74 1.56
N LEU A 26 14.82 7.57 1.95
CA LEU A 26 13.53 7.44 2.60
C LEU A 26 13.48 8.27 3.88
N LEU A 27 14.56 8.25 4.66
CA LEU A 27 14.65 9.01 5.90
C LEU A 27 14.50 10.52 5.66
N GLU A 28 14.99 11.02 4.53
CA GLU A 28 14.90 12.44 4.18
C GLU A 28 13.48 12.96 3.98
N PHE A 29 12.52 12.07 3.72
CA PHE A 29 11.12 12.48 3.55
C PHE A 29 10.38 12.73 4.86
N TYR A 30 11.00 12.39 6.00
CA TYR A 30 10.40 12.59 7.31
C TYR A 30 10.84 13.90 7.93
N ASP A 31 9.89 14.63 8.52
CA ASP A 31 10.16 15.84 9.28
C ASP A 31 10.69 15.50 10.68
N GLU A 32 11.33 16.48 11.32
CA GLU A 32 11.76 16.30 12.68
C GLU A 32 10.58 16.19 13.66
N PRO A 33 10.58 15.29 14.67
CA PRO A 33 11.68 14.34 14.92
C PRO A 33 11.64 13.16 13.95
N ARG A 34 12.74 12.92 13.25
CA ARG A 34 12.84 11.82 12.28
C ARG A 34 12.93 10.47 12.98
N PRO A 35 12.38 9.41 12.38
CA PRO A 35 12.62 8.06 12.86
C PRO A 35 14.11 7.73 12.76
N HIS A 36 14.56 6.84 13.62
CA HIS A 36 15.95 6.38 13.57
C HIS A 36 16.16 5.56 12.29
N PHE A 37 17.35 5.72 11.68
CA PHE A 37 17.73 4.97 10.47
C PHE A 37 17.52 3.45 10.64
N ASN A 38 17.95 2.89 11.78
CA ASN A 38 17.81 1.47 12.04
C ASN A 38 16.35 1.02 12.13
N THR A 39 15.46 1.89 12.61
CA THR A 39 14.02 1.62 12.67
C THR A 39 13.45 1.49 11.27
N LEU A 40 13.75 2.42 10.38
CA LEU A 40 13.31 2.36 8.99
C LEU A 40 13.91 1.14 8.27
N SER A 41 15.19 0.87 8.47
CA SER A 41 15.85 -0.29 7.87
C SER A 41 15.17 -1.60 8.27
N THR A 42 14.81 -1.74 9.53
CA THR A 42 14.13 -2.93 10.04
C THR A 42 12.76 -3.12 9.37
N ILE A 43 12.00 -2.03 9.26
CA ILE A 43 10.67 -2.07 8.63
C ILE A 43 10.79 -2.41 7.16
N VAL A 44 11.73 -1.78 6.45
CA VAL A 44 11.98 -2.02 5.02
C VAL A 44 12.37 -3.48 4.78
N ARG A 45 13.24 -4.04 5.60
CA ARG A 45 13.61 -5.46 5.50
C ARG A 45 12.42 -6.37 5.76
N GLY A 46 11.57 -6.00 6.73
CA GLY A 46 10.33 -6.73 6.99
C GLY A 46 9.37 -6.70 5.80
N LEU A 47 9.27 -5.57 5.10
CA LEU A 47 8.47 -5.46 3.88
C LEU A 47 9.02 -6.32 2.76
N GLU A 48 10.33 -6.43 2.64
CA GLU A 48 10.95 -7.33 1.67
C GLU A 48 10.62 -8.78 2.00
N GLU A 49 10.70 -9.17 3.26
CA GLU A 49 10.35 -10.53 3.69
C GLU A 49 8.89 -10.86 3.40
N LYS A 50 8.00 -9.87 3.50
CA LYS A 50 6.58 -10.04 3.18
C LYS A 50 6.30 -10.07 1.67
N GLY A 51 7.31 -9.78 0.85
CA GLY A 51 7.17 -9.78 -0.61
C GLY A 51 6.71 -8.45 -1.22
N PHE A 52 6.62 -7.37 -0.43
CA PHE A 52 6.22 -6.06 -0.93
C PHE A 52 7.36 -5.27 -1.55
N LEU A 53 8.58 -5.49 -1.09
CA LEU A 53 9.78 -4.84 -1.60
C LEU A 53 10.79 -5.88 -2.08
N ALA A 54 11.64 -5.48 -3.01
CA ALA A 54 12.83 -6.22 -3.40
C ALA A 54 13.96 -5.20 -3.47
N HIS A 55 15.19 -5.64 -3.70
CA HIS A 55 16.31 -4.71 -3.75
C HIS A 55 17.33 -5.07 -4.83
N HIS A 56 18.04 -4.05 -5.27
CA HIS A 56 19.26 -4.17 -6.04
C HIS A 56 20.44 -3.79 -5.14
N THR A 57 21.54 -4.53 -5.26
CA THR A 57 22.75 -4.24 -4.50
C THR A 57 23.60 -3.22 -5.24
N PHE A 58 23.98 -2.14 -4.54
CA PHE A 58 24.90 -1.11 -5.04
C PHE A 58 26.05 -0.96 -4.05
N GLY A 59 27.19 -1.56 -4.34
CA GLY A 59 28.32 -1.56 -3.41
C GLY A 59 27.92 -2.18 -2.07
N ASN A 60 27.98 -1.39 -1.00
CA ASN A 60 27.62 -1.82 0.35
C ASN A 60 26.19 -1.48 0.74
N THR A 61 25.38 -0.95 -0.20
CA THR A 61 24.03 -0.51 0.09
C THR A 61 23.02 -1.20 -0.81
N TYR A 62 21.76 -1.18 -0.38
CA TYR A 62 20.64 -1.74 -1.12
C TYR A 62 19.67 -0.64 -1.53
N GLN A 63 19.35 -0.60 -2.81
CA GLN A 63 18.26 0.21 -3.31
C GLN A 63 17.01 -0.65 -3.38
N TYR A 64 16.00 -0.31 -2.59
CA TYR A 64 14.74 -1.06 -2.56
C TYR A 64 13.76 -0.51 -3.59
N TYR A 65 12.90 -1.37 -4.09
CA TYR A 65 11.84 -0.99 -5.03
C TYR A 65 10.59 -1.83 -4.75
N ALA A 66 9.43 -1.30 -5.16
CA ALA A 66 8.17 -1.97 -4.94
C ALA A 66 8.07 -3.22 -5.83
N ALA A 67 7.90 -4.38 -5.21
CA ALA A 67 7.66 -5.65 -5.91
C ALA A 67 6.16 -5.89 -6.14
N VAL A 68 5.31 -5.15 -5.43
CA VAL A 68 3.84 -5.18 -5.54
C VAL A 68 3.38 -3.78 -5.90
N THR A 69 2.51 -3.63 -6.88
CA THR A 69 1.98 -2.32 -7.25
C THR A 69 0.96 -1.84 -6.22
N GLU A 70 0.78 -0.52 -6.13
CA GLU A 70 -0.25 0.08 -5.28
C GLU A 70 -1.64 -0.44 -5.66
N ALA A 71 -1.91 -0.56 -6.98
CA ALA A 71 -3.19 -1.07 -7.46
C ALA A 71 -3.46 -2.49 -6.99
N ASP A 72 -2.45 -3.36 -7.04
CA ASP A 72 -2.60 -4.76 -6.58
C ASP A 72 -2.85 -4.83 -5.08
N TYR A 73 -2.12 -4.03 -4.30
CA TYR A 73 -2.32 -3.98 -2.86
C TYR A 73 -3.72 -3.47 -2.50
N SER A 74 -4.15 -2.38 -3.14
CA SER A 74 -5.47 -1.79 -2.90
C SER A 74 -6.59 -2.75 -3.24
N ARG A 75 -6.47 -3.47 -4.36
CA ARG A 75 -7.45 -4.48 -4.77
C ARG A 75 -7.52 -5.62 -3.77
N SER A 76 -6.38 -6.12 -3.31
CA SER A 76 -6.31 -7.19 -2.32
C SER A 76 -6.95 -6.76 -1.00
N THR A 77 -6.67 -5.54 -0.53
CA THR A 77 -7.25 -4.99 0.69
C THR A 77 -8.77 -4.87 0.56
N LEU A 78 -9.26 -4.37 -0.57
CA LEU A 78 -10.70 -4.25 -0.83
C LEU A 78 -11.38 -5.61 -0.81
N LYS A 79 -10.79 -6.62 -1.46
CA LYS A 79 -11.33 -7.99 -1.44
C LYS A 79 -11.42 -8.53 -0.01
N ASN A 80 -10.42 -8.27 0.82
CA ASN A 80 -10.41 -8.71 2.21
C ASN A 80 -11.52 -8.03 3.02
N VAL A 81 -11.75 -6.74 2.80
CA VAL A 81 -12.84 -5.98 3.46
C VAL A 81 -14.20 -6.55 3.05
N ILE A 82 -14.40 -6.80 1.76
CA ILE A 82 -15.66 -7.34 1.25
C ILE A 82 -15.91 -8.74 1.84
N ALA A 83 -14.88 -9.58 1.89
CA ALA A 83 -15.00 -10.91 2.47
C ALA A 83 -15.35 -10.85 3.96
N LYS A 84 -14.71 -9.96 4.71
CA LYS A 84 -14.86 -9.89 6.18
C LYS A 84 -16.16 -9.22 6.62
N TYR A 85 -16.52 -8.10 6.00
CA TYR A 85 -17.62 -7.26 6.49
C TYR A 85 -18.90 -7.38 5.67
N PHE A 86 -18.82 -7.85 4.46
CA PHE A 86 -19.98 -7.97 3.55
C PHE A 86 -20.23 -9.40 3.08
N ASN A 87 -19.58 -10.37 3.72
CA ASN A 87 -19.76 -11.80 3.45
C ASN A 87 -19.62 -12.11 1.94
N ASN A 88 -18.60 -11.51 1.30
CA ASN A 88 -18.32 -11.64 -0.14
C ASN A 88 -19.42 -11.08 -1.06
N SER A 89 -20.32 -10.25 -0.53
CA SER A 89 -21.37 -9.64 -1.32
C SER A 89 -20.91 -8.29 -1.90
N TYR A 90 -20.49 -8.29 -3.15
CA TYR A 90 -20.15 -7.06 -3.86
C TYR A 90 -21.38 -6.17 -4.04
N LEU A 91 -22.54 -6.78 -4.28
CA LEU A 91 -23.80 -6.05 -4.40
C LEU A 91 -24.15 -5.36 -3.08
N GLY A 92 -23.90 -6.00 -1.94
CA GLY A 92 -24.12 -5.42 -0.63
C GLY A 92 -23.29 -4.16 -0.41
N VAL A 93 -22.01 -4.16 -0.83
CA VAL A 93 -21.13 -3.00 -0.75
C VAL A 93 -21.68 -1.87 -1.61
N ILE A 94 -22.03 -2.14 -2.86
CA ILE A 94 -22.57 -1.16 -3.80
C ILE A 94 -23.86 -0.55 -3.27
N SER A 95 -24.78 -1.39 -2.79
CA SER A 95 -26.07 -0.94 -2.25
C SER A 95 -25.88 -0.04 -1.03
N SER A 96 -24.95 -0.39 -0.14
CA SER A 96 -24.63 0.40 1.04
C SER A 96 -24.13 1.79 0.66
N LEU A 97 -23.19 1.89 -0.27
CA LEU A 97 -22.62 3.16 -0.71
C LEU A 97 -23.63 4.07 -1.40
N VAL A 98 -24.46 3.48 -2.26
CA VAL A 98 -25.51 4.24 -2.96
C VAL A 98 -26.57 4.71 -1.98
N LYS A 99 -26.95 3.89 -1.02
CA LYS A 99 -27.95 4.22 -0.01
C LYS A 99 -27.49 5.38 0.89
N GLU A 100 -26.20 5.43 1.21
CA GLU A 100 -25.63 6.52 2.00
C GLU A 100 -25.34 7.78 1.16
N GLU A 101 -25.62 7.73 -0.14
CA GLU A 101 -25.36 8.81 -1.08
C GLU A 101 -23.88 9.26 -1.13
N GLU A 102 -22.96 8.38 -0.72
CA GLU A 102 -21.52 8.65 -0.72
C GLU A 102 -20.93 8.63 -2.13
N ILE A 103 -21.60 7.95 -3.05
CA ILE A 103 -21.11 7.77 -4.41
C ILE A 103 -22.31 7.74 -5.37
N SER A 104 -22.18 8.41 -6.51
CA SER A 104 -23.20 8.40 -7.54
C SER A 104 -23.15 7.10 -8.35
N VAL A 105 -24.26 6.79 -9.03
CA VAL A 105 -24.34 5.62 -9.92
C VAL A 105 -23.28 5.73 -11.03
N GLU A 106 -23.04 6.94 -11.54
CA GLU A 106 -22.05 7.15 -12.60
C GLU A 106 -20.64 6.91 -12.11
N GLU A 107 -20.31 7.36 -10.90
CA GLU A 107 -19.02 7.09 -10.27
C GLU A 107 -18.80 5.60 -10.08
N LEU A 108 -19.85 4.87 -9.68
CA LEU A 108 -19.79 3.42 -9.55
C LEU A 108 -19.51 2.73 -10.87
N LYS A 109 -20.15 3.17 -11.94
CA LYS A 109 -19.93 2.60 -13.27
C LYS A 109 -18.48 2.78 -13.71
N LEU A 110 -17.90 3.96 -13.47
CA LEU A 110 -16.51 4.23 -13.81
C LEU A 110 -15.56 3.36 -12.98
N SER A 111 -15.83 3.22 -11.69
CA SER A 111 -15.02 2.38 -10.79
C SER A 111 -15.05 0.92 -11.22
N LEU A 112 -16.21 0.40 -11.62
CA LEU A 112 -16.37 -0.99 -12.04
C LEU A 112 -15.66 -1.27 -13.37
N ILE A 113 -15.60 -0.30 -14.27
CA ILE A 113 -14.89 -0.44 -15.54
C ILE A 113 -13.37 -0.54 -15.30
N HIS A 114 -12.84 0.13 -14.30
CA HIS A 114 -11.40 0.18 -13.99
C HIS A 114 -10.94 -0.88 -12.99
N ILE A 115 -11.82 -1.64 -12.44
CA ILE A 115 -11.51 -2.79 -11.60
C ILE A 115 -11.30 -4.07 -12.47
#